data_3f142878d00fa5f7a0254feba0c11154
#
_entry.id   3f142878d00fa5f7a0254feba0c11154
#
_cell.length_a   1.000
_cell.length_b   1.000
_cell.length_c   1.000
_cell.angle_alpha   90.00
_cell.angle_beta   90.00
_cell.angle_gamma   90.00
#
_symmetry.space_group_name_H-M   'P 1'
#
loop_
_entity.id
_entity.type
_entity.pdbx_description
1 polymer ?
#
loop_
_entity_poly.entity_id
_entity_poly.type
_entity_poly.pdbx_seq_one_letter_code
_entity_poly.pdbx_strand_id
1 'polypeptide(L)'
;GQAVDPARVREAIAPLRAVENIDVVVLGCTHFPLLRDYLEPLLPSGVRWIDSGAAIARRLESVLWGAPAPAAAAEAEERATRSPDARSWATAASAPGLASALMRFGYAPPAMLEIASPAVAVHVS
;
A
#
# COMPACT_ATOMS: atom_id res chain seq x y z
N GLY A 1 -7.12 6.50 -11.00
CA GLY A 1 -8.11 6.14 -10.02
C GLY A 1 -9.33 7.04 -10.06
N GLN A 2 -10.47 6.45 -9.88
CA GLN A 2 -11.69 7.20 -9.62
C GLN A 2 -11.60 7.85 -8.23
N ALA A 3 -12.26 8.98 -8.03
CA ALA A 3 -12.38 9.56 -6.71
C ALA A 3 -13.10 8.58 -5.78
N VAL A 4 -12.62 8.49 -4.55
CA VAL A 4 -13.28 7.69 -3.52
C VAL A 4 -14.57 8.40 -3.11
N ASP A 5 -15.68 7.67 -3.15
CA ASP A 5 -16.97 8.17 -2.67
C ASP A 5 -17.08 7.92 -1.15
N PRO A 6 -17.08 8.96 -0.31
CA PRO A 6 -17.16 8.80 1.14
C PRO A 6 -18.46 8.13 1.62
N ALA A 7 -19.56 8.27 0.87
CA ALA A 7 -20.82 7.64 1.23
C ALA A 7 -20.73 6.11 1.10
N ARG A 8 -20.13 5.63 0.01
CA ARG A 8 -19.88 4.20 -0.20
C ARG A 8 -18.92 3.61 0.84
N VAL A 9 -17.88 4.36 1.21
CA VAL A 9 -16.97 3.92 2.30
C VAL A 9 -17.73 3.77 3.60
N ARG A 10 -18.55 4.75 3.97
CA ARG A 10 -19.37 4.72 5.19
C ARG A 10 -20.34 3.54 5.21
N GLU A 11 -20.97 3.24 4.09
CA GLU A 11 -21.86 2.10 3.93
C GLU A 11 -21.11 0.77 4.07
N ALA A 12 -19.97 0.64 3.39
CA ALA A 12 -19.17 -0.58 3.41
C ALA A 12 -18.66 -0.95 4.82
N ILE A 13 -18.34 0.05 5.67
CA ILE A 13 -17.86 -0.21 7.03
C ILE A 13 -18.96 -0.14 8.10
N ALA A 14 -20.23 -0.03 7.71
CA ALA A 14 -21.34 0.02 8.67
C ALA A 14 -21.34 -1.16 9.67
N PRO A 15 -21.06 -2.41 9.27
CA PRO A 15 -20.95 -3.53 10.21
C PRO A 15 -19.82 -3.34 11.24
N LEU A 16 -18.67 -2.79 10.81
CA LEU A 16 -17.54 -2.54 11.70
C LEU A 16 -17.87 -1.45 12.73
N ARG A 17 -18.60 -0.40 12.31
CA ARG A 17 -19.05 0.68 13.18
C ARG A 17 -20.07 0.23 14.24
N ALA A 18 -20.75 -0.89 14.02
CA ALA A 18 -21.68 -1.48 14.96
C ALA A 18 -20.99 -2.32 16.06
N VAL A 19 -19.68 -2.55 15.92
CA VAL A 19 -18.90 -3.28 16.94
C VAL A 19 -18.63 -2.35 18.12
N GLU A 20 -19.08 -2.73 19.30
CA GLU A 20 -18.77 -2.00 20.54
C GLU A 20 -17.32 -2.24 20.96
N ASN A 21 -16.67 -1.20 21.48
CA ASN A 21 -15.30 -1.25 22.05
C ASN A 21 -14.23 -1.75 21.07
N ILE A 22 -14.34 -1.37 19.81
CA ILE A 22 -13.29 -1.64 18.83
C ILE A 22 -12.01 -0.88 19.21
N ASP A 23 -10.89 -1.60 19.36
CA ASP A 23 -9.58 -1.05 19.75
C ASP A 23 -8.51 -1.21 18.66
N VAL A 24 -8.70 -2.16 17.75
CA VAL A 24 -7.75 -2.47 16.67
C VAL A 24 -8.49 -2.75 15.38
N VAL A 25 -7.99 -2.17 14.29
CA VAL A 25 -8.41 -2.50 12.92
C VAL A 25 -7.21 -2.99 12.13
N VAL A 26 -7.31 -4.19 11.57
CA VAL A 26 -6.30 -4.76 10.69
C VAL A 26 -6.70 -4.56 9.24
N LEU A 27 -5.88 -3.83 8.49
CA LEU A 27 -6.05 -3.61 7.06
C LEU A 27 -5.44 -4.79 6.28
N GLY A 28 -6.17 -5.91 6.21
CA GLY A 28 -5.71 -7.18 5.65
C GLY A 28 -5.63 -7.23 4.11
N CYS A 29 -5.58 -6.08 3.45
CA CYS A 29 -5.48 -5.97 1.99
C CYS A 29 -4.48 -4.88 1.62
N THR A 30 -3.74 -5.06 0.54
CA THR A 30 -2.73 -4.09 0.06
C THR A 30 -3.31 -2.73 -0.33
N HIS A 31 -4.61 -2.64 -0.62
CA HIS A 31 -5.27 -1.39 -1.02
C HIS A 31 -5.94 -0.64 0.14
N PHE A 32 -6.31 -1.33 1.21
CA PHE A 32 -7.00 -0.70 2.34
C PHE A 32 -6.18 0.38 3.06
N PRO A 33 -4.85 0.28 3.19
CA PRO A 33 -4.05 1.38 3.72
C PRO A 33 -4.24 2.71 2.96
N LEU A 34 -4.52 2.65 1.64
CA LEU A 34 -4.78 3.82 0.81
C LEU A 34 -6.13 4.50 1.12
N LEU A 35 -7.00 3.84 1.85
CA LEU A 35 -8.31 4.34 2.28
C LEU A 35 -8.31 4.83 3.73
N ARG A 36 -7.19 4.74 4.43
CA ARG A 36 -7.10 5.06 5.86
C ARG A 36 -7.69 6.43 6.19
N ASP A 37 -7.36 7.45 5.43
CA ASP A 37 -7.86 8.83 5.64
C ASP A 37 -9.39 8.95 5.54
N TYR A 38 -10.04 8.02 4.82
CA TYR A 38 -11.50 7.95 4.73
C TYR A 38 -12.13 7.08 5.82
N LEU A 39 -11.38 6.12 6.35
CA LEU A 39 -11.86 5.16 7.35
C LEU A 39 -11.71 5.70 8.77
N GLU A 40 -10.57 6.34 9.07
CA GLU A 40 -10.21 6.81 10.41
C GLU A 40 -11.27 7.76 11.01
N PRO A 41 -11.81 8.75 10.29
CA PRO A 41 -12.85 9.63 10.82
C PRO A 41 -14.20 8.94 11.07
N LEU A 42 -14.39 7.72 10.61
CA LEU A 42 -15.64 6.97 10.74
C LEU A 42 -15.66 6.01 11.93
N LEU A 43 -14.54 5.85 12.62
CA LEU A 43 -14.37 4.98 13.78
C LEU A 43 -14.06 5.79 15.04
N PRO A 44 -14.20 5.22 16.25
CA PRO A 44 -13.86 5.89 17.49
C PRO A 44 -12.39 6.36 17.52
N SER A 45 -12.14 7.48 18.19
CA SER A 45 -10.78 7.94 18.45
C SER A 45 -10.02 6.93 19.32
N GLY A 46 -8.74 6.72 19.00
CA GLY A 46 -7.87 5.78 19.72
C GLY A 46 -7.83 4.37 19.17
N VAL A 47 -8.59 4.06 18.12
CA VAL A 47 -8.45 2.79 17.38
C VAL A 47 -7.04 2.69 16.77
N ARG A 48 -6.36 1.58 17.06
CA ARG A 48 -5.05 1.29 16.45
C ARG A 48 -5.23 0.66 15.09
N TRP A 49 -4.45 1.14 14.14
CA TRP A 49 -4.44 0.65 12.76
C TRP A 49 -3.22 -0.20 12.51
N ILE A 50 -3.42 -1.39 11.97
CA ILE A 50 -2.33 -2.33 11.63
C ILE A 50 -2.44 -2.66 10.14
N ASP A 51 -1.35 -2.49 9.41
CA ASP A 51 -1.19 -2.95 8.04
C ASP A 51 0.13 -3.70 7.85
N SER A 52 0.31 -4.29 6.68
CA SER A 52 1.49 -5.08 6.35
C SER A 52 2.64 -4.27 5.74
N GLY A 53 2.44 -2.99 5.44
CA GLY A 53 3.40 -2.17 4.67
C GLY A 53 4.78 -2.13 5.31
N ALA A 54 4.86 -1.70 6.56
CA ALA A 54 6.12 -1.62 7.29
C ALA A 54 6.80 -2.99 7.48
N ALA A 55 6.01 -4.05 7.70
CA ALA A 55 6.55 -5.41 7.84
C ALA A 55 7.15 -5.93 6.52
N ILE A 56 6.48 -5.65 5.40
CA ILE A 56 6.98 -6.01 4.06
C ILE A 56 8.25 -5.22 3.74
N ALA A 57 8.28 -3.92 4.02
CA ALA A 57 9.47 -3.09 3.79
C ALA A 57 10.68 -3.61 4.58
N ARG A 58 10.52 -3.89 5.86
CA ARG A 58 11.58 -4.49 6.69
C ARG A 58 12.06 -5.84 6.17
N ARG A 59 11.12 -6.68 5.69
CA ARG A 59 11.51 -7.97 5.11
C ARG A 59 12.31 -7.79 3.83
N LEU A 60 11.91 -6.86 2.99
CA LEU A 60 12.64 -6.52 1.76
C LEU A 60 14.07 -6.04 2.07
N GLU A 61 14.22 -5.12 3.01
CA GLU A 61 15.53 -4.68 3.49
C GLU A 61 16.40 -5.84 3.96
N SER A 62 15.84 -6.71 4.82
CA SER A 62 16.55 -7.90 5.32
C SER A 62 17.03 -8.82 4.19
N VAL A 63 16.23 -8.99 3.15
CA VAL A 63 16.59 -9.84 2.00
C VAL A 63 17.66 -9.20 1.12
N LEU A 64 17.58 -7.88 0.90
CA LEU A 64 18.50 -7.18 0.01
C LEU A 64 19.87 -6.92 0.66
N TRP A 65 19.90 -6.63 1.93
CA TRP A 65 21.14 -6.21 2.62
C TRP A 65 21.60 -7.12 3.75
N GLY A 66 20.90 -8.22 4.00
CA GLY A 66 21.38 -9.30 4.88
C GLY A 66 21.42 -8.99 6.38
N ALA A 67 20.81 -7.92 6.84
CA ALA A 67 20.76 -7.55 8.25
C ALA A 67 19.32 -7.31 8.73
N PRO A 68 18.98 -7.70 9.97
CA PRO A 68 17.75 -7.21 10.57
C PRO A 68 17.90 -5.70 10.77
N ALA A 69 16.99 -4.92 10.18
CA ALA A 69 16.98 -3.47 10.40
C ALA A 69 16.87 -3.17 11.90
N PRO A 70 17.76 -2.35 12.47
CA PRO A 70 17.62 -1.91 13.85
C PRO A 70 16.29 -1.17 14.02
N ALA A 71 15.83 -1.06 15.27
CA ALA A 71 14.52 -0.52 15.68
C ALA A 71 14.20 0.94 15.23
N ALA A 72 15.00 1.54 14.35
CA ALA A 72 14.77 2.82 13.68
C ALA A 72 13.58 2.81 12.68
N ALA A 73 12.77 1.77 12.68
CA ALA A 73 11.68 1.59 11.72
C ALA A 73 10.58 2.65 11.82
N ALA A 74 10.34 3.26 12.97
CA ALA A 74 9.35 4.33 13.12
C ALA A 74 9.77 5.63 12.40
N GLU A 75 11.07 5.94 12.42
CA GLU A 75 11.61 7.13 11.73
C GLU A 75 11.78 6.90 10.22
N ALA A 76 11.93 5.63 9.80
CA ALA A 76 11.96 5.25 8.39
C ALA A 76 10.59 5.35 7.73
N GLU A 77 9.51 5.13 8.46
CA GLU A 77 8.13 5.23 7.97
C GLU A 77 7.80 6.68 7.55
N GLU A 78 8.24 7.65 8.32
CA GLU A 78 8.05 9.07 7.99
C GLU A 78 8.97 9.55 6.85
N ARG A 79 10.14 8.95 6.70
CA ARG A 79 11.11 9.29 5.65
C ARG A 79 10.80 8.61 4.31
N ALA A 80 10.23 7.39 4.31
CA ALA A 80 9.87 6.63 3.11
C ALA A 80 8.75 7.27 2.31
N THR A 81 7.92 8.11 2.93
CA THR A 81 6.79 8.78 2.27
C THR A 81 7.18 9.96 1.39
N ARG A 82 8.46 10.37 1.34
CA ARG A 82 8.89 11.61 0.66
C ARG A 82 10.25 11.54 -0.02
N SER A 83 10.57 10.42 -0.68
CA SER A 83 11.73 10.46 -1.56
C SER A 83 11.35 11.16 -2.86
N PRO A 84 11.98 12.29 -3.23
CA PRO A 84 11.73 12.96 -4.51
C PRO A 84 12.09 12.10 -5.72
N ASP A 85 12.85 11.02 -5.50
CA ASP A 85 13.26 10.06 -6.50
C ASP A 85 12.44 8.76 -6.49
N ALA A 86 11.30 8.73 -5.78
CA ALA A 86 10.45 7.55 -5.74
C ALA A 86 9.93 7.22 -7.14
N ARG A 87 10.49 6.17 -7.74
CA ARG A 87 10.12 5.68 -9.07
C ARG A 87 9.09 4.59 -8.95
N SER A 88 8.18 4.54 -9.90
CA SER A 88 7.23 3.45 -10.05
C SER A 88 7.33 2.83 -11.44
N TRP A 89 7.07 1.53 -11.53
CA TRP A 89 7.07 0.79 -12.79
C TRP A 89 5.79 0.00 -12.92
N ALA A 90 5.34 -0.17 -14.15
CA ALA A 90 4.22 -1.01 -14.51
C ALA A 90 4.63 -2.01 -15.59
N THR A 91 4.18 -3.25 -15.45
CA THR A 91 4.43 -4.35 -16.41
C THR A 91 3.42 -4.40 -17.55
N ALA A 92 2.40 -3.56 -17.49
CA ALA A 92 1.38 -3.40 -18.52
C ALA A 92 1.00 -1.93 -18.64
N ALA A 93 0.31 -1.58 -19.72
CA ALA A 93 -0.23 -0.23 -19.89
C ALA A 93 -1.07 0.17 -18.67
N SER A 94 -0.78 1.34 -18.13
CA SER A 94 -1.42 1.81 -16.90
C SER A 94 -2.92 2.03 -17.11
N ALA A 95 -3.71 1.57 -16.15
CA ALA A 95 -5.14 1.89 -16.12
C ALA A 95 -5.37 3.40 -16.07
N PRO A 96 -6.44 3.92 -16.68
CA PRO A 96 -6.78 5.34 -16.60
C PRO A 96 -6.82 5.81 -15.15
N GLY A 97 -6.12 6.91 -14.86
CA GLY A 97 -6.04 7.49 -13.52
C GLY A 97 -5.00 6.90 -12.57
N LEU A 98 -4.28 5.83 -12.94
CA LEU A 98 -3.21 5.28 -12.08
C LEU A 98 -2.09 6.30 -11.85
N ALA A 99 -1.63 6.97 -12.91
CA ALA A 99 -0.60 8.00 -12.80
C ALA A 99 -1.00 9.11 -11.84
N SER A 100 -2.23 9.63 -11.96
CA SER A 100 -2.76 10.66 -11.06
C SER A 100 -2.89 10.18 -9.62
N ALA A 101 -3.24 8.90 -9.42
CA ALA A 101 -3.31 8.31 -8.08
C ALA A 101 -1.91 8.21 -7.46
N LEU A 102 -0.92 7.72 -8.20
CA LEU A 102 0.47 7.60 -7.73
C LEU A 102 1.08 8.96 -7.38
N MET A 103 0.84 9.99 -8.22
CA MET A 103 1.31 11.35 -7.94
C MET A 103 0.75 11.92 -6.63
N ARG A 104 -0.49 11.59 -6.25
CA ARG A 104 -1.05 12.01 -4.95
C ARG A 104 -0.32 11.39 -3.76
N PHE A 105 0.32 10.24 -3.96
CA PHE A 105 1.16 9.57 -2.95
C PHE A 105 2.65 9.95 -3.08
N GLY A 106 3.00 10.94 -3.91
CA GLY A 106 4.38 11.42 -4.05
C GLY A 106 5.24 10.59 -5.01
N TYR A 107 4.66 9.68 -5.80
CA TYR A 107 5.40 8.91 -6.80
C TYR A 107 5.37 9.58 -8.17
N ALA A 108 6.44 9.40 -8.94
CA ALA A 108 6.43 9.74 -10.36
C ALA A 108 5.43 8.85 -11.14
N PRO A 109 4.91 9.30 -12.29
CA PRO A 109 4.15 8.44 -13.19
C PRO A 109 4.91 7.14 -13.48
N PRO A 110 4.23 5.98 -13.55
CA PRO A 110 4.91 4.71 -13.73
C PRO A 110 5.56 4.62 -15.12
N ALA A 111 6.83 4.23 -15.14
CA ALA A 111 7.51 3.84 -16.35
C ALA A 111 7.17 2.38 -16.71
N MET A 112 7.20 2.04 -17.99
CA MET A 112 7.03 0.64 -18.40
C MET A 112 8.26 -0.16 -18.02
N LEU A 113 8.02 -1.31 -17.37
CA LEU A 113 9.04 -2.31 -17.10
C LEU A 113 8.90 -3.42 -18.14
N GLU A 114 9.87 -3.52 -19.03
CA GLU A 114 9.95 -4.65 -19.95
C GLU A 114 10.48 -5.87 -19.19
N ILE A 115 9.61 -6.85 -18.97
CA ILE A 115 10.01 -8.14 -18.42
C ILE A 115 10.30 -9.05 -19.61
N ALA A 116 11.58 -9.41 -19.82
CA ALA A 116 11.92 -10.44 -20.76
C ALA A 116 11.19 -11.74 -20.37
N SER A 117 10.32 -12.22 -21.25
CA SER A 117 9.64 -13.50 -21.02
C SER A 117 10.71 -14.59 -20.97
N PRO A 118 10.86 -15.36 -19.88
CA PRO A 118 11.77 -16.49 -19.90
C PRO A 118 11.27 -17.42 -21.01
N ALA A 119 12.15 -17.73 -21.97
CA ALA A 119 11.86 -18.73 -22.98
C ALA A 119 11.61 -20.06 -22.24
N VAL A 120 10.35 -20.46 -22.12
CA VAL A 120 9.98 -21.77 -21.58
C VAL A 120 10.41 -22.80 -22.64
N ALA A 121 11.59 -23.36 -22.47
CA ALA A 121 12.00 -24.53 -23.23
C ALA A 121 11.15 -25.72 -22.72
N VAL A 122 10.04 -25.96 -23.39
CA VAL A 122 9.28 -27.20 -23.20
C VAL A 122 10.10 -28.33 -23.83
N HIS A 123 10.85 -29.04 -23.00
CA HIS A 123 11.39 -30.34 -23.40
C HIS A 123 10.22 -31.35 -23.36
N VAL A 124 9.67 -31.66 -24.53
CA VAL A 124 8.78 -32.80 -24.71
C VAL A 124 9.70 -33.99 -24.98
N SER A 125 9.81 -34.91 -24.04
CA SER A 125 10.40 -36.23 -24.20
C SER A 125 9.33 -37.22 -24.56
#